data_1cc3f627b88148605eaecceabcaba4fe
#
_entry.id   1cc3f627b88148605eaecceabcaba4fe
#
_cell.length_a   1.000
_cell.length_b   1.000
_cell.length_c   1.000
_cell.angle_alpha   90.00
_cell.angle_beta   90.00
_cell.angle_gamma   90.00
#
_symmetry.space_group_name_H-M   'P 1'
#
loop_
_entity.id
_entity.type
_entity.pdbx_description
1 polymer ?
#
loop_
_entity_poly.entity_id
_entity_poly.type
_entity_poly.pdbx_seq_one_letter_code
_entity_poly.pdbx_strand_id
1 'polypeptide(L)'
;MRYALLISWLCFSLCAQAAKQPDIVFFLIDDLGFADCGFNGGKEIKTPNIDRLAQSGAIIDSHYVQPVCSPTRSTLMTGRYPTHTGVYTIVSPGAPWGLPLAERTRADALRSAGYRTALTGKWHLGEFEKAYQPNARGFDHQYGHFFGMLDYFTHERMNKLDWYRNGAPLKEEGYTT
;
A
#
# COMPACT_ATOMS: atom_id res chain seq x y z
N MET A 1 56.22 3.22 -14.97
CA MET A 1 55.12 2.23 -14.98
C MET A 1 54.20 2.23 -13.73
N ARG A 2 54.58 2.76 -12.58
CA ARG A 2 53.76 2.76 -11.35
C ARG A 2 52.60 3.80 -11.34
N TYR A 3 52.70 4.88 -12.10
CA TYR A 3 51.69 5.95 -12.16
C TYR A 3 50.52 5.67 -13.14
N ALA A 4 50.74 4.84 -14.14
CA ALA A 4 49.71 4.48 -15.11
C ALA A 4 48.62 3.57 -14.51
N LEU A 5 48.96 2.74 -13.53
CA LEU A 5 48.02 1.86 -12.82
C LEU A 5 47.10 2.63 -11.84
N LEU A 6 47.60 3.70 -11.23
CA LEU A 6 46.79 4.54 -10.31
C LEU A 6 45.77 5.39 -11.05
N ILE A 7 46.06 5.86 -12.26
CA ILE A 7 45.10 6.63 -13.08
C ILE A 7 43.98 5.72 -13.61
N SER A 8 44.31 4.46 -13.96
CA SER A 8 43.28 3.49 -14.40
C SER A 8 42.27 3.14 -13.32
N TRP A 9 42.70 3.09 -12.06
CA TRP A 9 41.79 2.85 -10.92
C TRP A 9 40.88 4.07 -10.60
N LEU A 10 41.40 5.28 -10.80
CA LEU A 10 40.62 6.51 -10.55
C LEU A 10 39.54 6.71 -11.62
N CYS A 11 39.76 6.33 -12.86
CA CYS A 11 38.77 6.41 -13.94
C CYS A 11 37.66 5.37 -13.81
N PHE A 12 37.88 4.22 -13.18
CA PHE A 12 36.86 3.20 -12.98
C PHE A 12 35.88 3.57 -11.84
N SER A 13 36.32 4.42 -10.92
CA SER A 13 35.45 4.87 -9.79
C SER A 13 34.46 5.97 -10.16
N LEU A 14 34.57 6.60 -11.33
CA LEU A 14 33.69 7.72 -11.74
C LEU A 14 32.48 7.32 -12.56
N CYS A 15 32.31 6.03 -12.89
CA CYS A 15 31.16 5.55 -13.71
C CYS A 15 30.10 4.77 -12.95
N ALA A 16 30.15 4.76 -11.63
CA ALA A 16 28.99 4.29 -10.85
C ALA A 16 27.92 5.39 -10.82
N GLN A 17 27.28 5.63 -11.94
CA GLN A 17 26.07 6.43 -12.01
C GLN A 17 25.02 5.67 -11.18
N ALA A 18 24.66 6.21 -10.01
CA ALA A 18 23.63 5.60 -9.17
C ALA A 18 22.38 5.42 -10.05
N ALA A 19 22.00 4.17 -10.28
CA ALA A 19 20.80 3.87 -11.04
C ALA A 19 19.63 4.63 -10.39
N LYS A 20 18.89 5.39 -11.18
CA LYS A 20 17.71 6.11 -10.69
C LYS A 20 16.79 5.09 -10.04
N GLN A 21 16.40 5.34 -8.79
CA GLN A 21 15.44 4.49 -8.11
C GLN A 21 14.15 4.42 -8.93
N PRO A 22 13.58 3.22 -9.17
CA PRO A 22 12.35 3.08 -9.90
C PRO A 22 11.16 3.65 -9.11
N ASP A 23 10.18 4.20 -9.79
CA ASP A 23 8.89 4.49 -9.20
C ASP A 23 8.15 3.17 -8.90
N ILE A 24 7.48 3.10 -7.75
CA ILE A 24 6.75 1.91 -7.30
C ILE A 24 5.27 2.25 -7.18
N VAL A 25 4.44 1.63 -8.00
CA VAL A 25 2.98 1.72 -7.90
C VAL A 25 2.43 0.37 -7.49
N PHE A 26 1.71 0.34 -6.37
CA PHE A 26 1.13 -0.88 -5.82
C PHE A 26 -0.39 -0.78 -5.82
N PHE A 27 -1.06 -1.69 -6.53
CA PHE A 27 -2.51 -1.82 -6.54
C PHE A 27 -2.93 -2.96 -5.61
N LEU A 28 -3.73 -2.65 -4.59
CA LEU A 28 -4.40 -3.62 -3.73
C LEU A 28 -5.90 -3.52 -3.99
N ILE A 29 -6.43 -4.49 -4.72
CA ILE A 29 -7.85 -4.55 -5.03
C ILE A 29 -8.55 -5.32 -3.92
N ASP A 30 -9.56 -4.69 -3.31
CA ASP A 30 -10.32 -5.28 -2.20
C ASP A 30 -11.46 -6.14 -2.77
N ASP A 31 -11.68 -7.30 -2.17
CA ASP A 31 -12.72 -8.26 -2.54
C ASP A 31 -12.69 -8.73 -4.01
N LEU A 32 -11.48 -8.86 -4.60
CA LEU A 32 -11.30 -9.41 -5.93
C LEU A 32 -11.20 -10.95 -5.87
N GLY A 33 -12.10 -11.64 -6.55
CA GLY A 33 -12.05 -13.09 -6.71
C GLY A 33 -10.96 -13.53 -7.69
N PHE A 34 -10.44 -14.75 -7.50
CA PHE A 34 -9.38 -15.30 -8.36
C PHE A 34 -9.76 -15.28 -9.86
N ALA A 35 -11.01 -15.64 -10.18
CA ALA A 35 -11.49 -15.72 -11.54
C ALA A 35 -12.19 -14.43 -12.05
N ASP A 36 -12.04 -13.30 -11.38
CA ASP A 36 -12.67 -12.04 -11.82
C ASP A 36 -11.88 -11.35 -12.93
N CYS A 37 -10.55 -11.55 -12.96
CA CYS A 37 -9.71 -10.99 -14.02
C CYS A 37 -9.60 -11.92 -15.23
N GLY A 38 -9.53 -11.32 -16.42
CA GLY A 38 -9.43 -12.06 -17.68
C GLY A 38 -8.20 -12.96 -17.76
N PHE A 39 -7.04 -12.53 -17.27
CA PHE A 39 -5.81 -13.33 -17.27
C PHE A 39 -5.91 -14.61 -16.37
N ASN A 40 -6.84 -14.65 -15.42
CA ASN A 40 -7.16 -15.82 -14.60
C ASN A 40 -8.40 -16.59 -15.11
N GLY A 41 -8.88 -16.30 -16.33
CA GLY A 41 -10.00 -16.98 -16.94
C GLY A 41 -11.36 -16.33 -16.72
N GLY A 42 -11.42 -15.13 -16.12
CA GLY A 42 -12.62 -14.32 -15.96
C GLY A 42 -13.26 -13.95 -17.29
N LYS A 43 -14.59 -14.09 -17.40
CA LYS A 43 -15.32 -13.84 -18.65
C LYS A 43 -16.38 -12.74 -18.51
N GLU A 44 -16.87 -12.50 -17.32
CA GLU A 44 -17.98 -11.59 -17.03
C GLU A 44 -17.50 -10.14 -16.98
N ILE A 45 -16.41 -9.88 -16.30
CA ILE A 45 -15.83 -8.54 -16.16
C ILE A 45 -14.65 -8.39 -17.13
N LYS A 46 -14.66 -7.33 -17.92
CA LYS A 46 -13.55 -7.02 -18.82
C LYS A 46 -12.45 -6.28 -18.09
N THR A 47 -11.26 -6.87 -18.01
CA THR A 47 -10.09 -6.32 -17.31
C THR A 47 -8.87 -6.11 -18.23
N PRO A 48 -9.02 -5.44 -19.41
CA PRO A 48 -7.99 -5.43 -20.46
C PRO A 48 -6.68 -4.78 -20.01
N ASN A 49 -6.72 -3.82 -19.09
CA ASN A 49 -5.53 -3.16 -18.58
C ASN A 49 -4.77 -4.02 -17.56
N ILE A 50 -5.50 -4.72 -16.69
CA ILE A 50 -4.92 -5.67 -15.73
C ILE A 50 -4.35 -6.87 -16.50
N ASP A 51 -5.07 -7.40 -17.47
CA ASP A 51 -4.64 -8.51 -18.32
C ASP A 51 -3.35 -8.17 -19.08
N ARG A 52 -3.24 -6.95 -19.62
CA ARG A 52 -2.03 -6.47 -20.30
C ARG A 52 -0.85 -6.35 -19.33
N LEU A 53 -1.09 -5.86 -18.09
CA LEU A 53 -0.07 -5.80 -17.07
C LEU A 53 0.44 -7.21 -16.72
N ALA A 54 -0.46 -8.17 -16.53
CA ALA A 54 -0.12 -9.57 -16.29
C ALA A 54 0.71 -10.17 -17.44
N GLN A 55 0.35 -9.90 -18.70
CA GLN A 55 1.07 -10.37 -19.88
C GLN A 55 2.46 -9.75 -20.04
N SER A 56 2.67 -8.52 -19.55
CA SER A 56 3.94 -7.81 -19.66
C SER A 56 4.87 -8.00 -18.48
N GLY A 57 4.40 -8.64 -17.42
CA GLY A 57 5.11 -8.82 -16.16
C GLY A 57 5.25 -10.28 -15.73
N ALA A 58 5.37 -10.49 -14.43
CA ALA A 58 5.39 -11.82 -13.82
C ALA A 58 4.06 -12.09 -13.11
N ILE A 59 3.52 -13.28 -13.31
CA ILE A 59 2.34 -13.78 -12.58
C ILE A 59 2.85 -14.71 -11.47
N ILE A 60 2.37 -14.52 -10.25
CA ILE A 60 2.68 -15.37 -9.11
C ILE A 60 1.48 -16.31 -8.88
N ASP A 61 1.55 -17.53 -9.35
CA ASP A 61 0.43 -18.49 -9.36
C ASP A 61 -0.04 -18.91 -7.96
N SER A 62 0.86 -18.93 -6.99
CA SER A 62 0.60 -19.42 -5.63
C SER A 62 0.78 -18.32 -4.58
N HIS A 63 0.28 -17.13 -4.86
CA HIS A 63 0.28 -16.02 -3.92
C HIS A 63 -1.04 -15.97 -3.16
N TYR A 64 -0.98 -16.08 -1.85
CA TYR A 64 -2.16 -16.06 -0.97
C TYR A 64 -2.11 -14.86 -0.03
N VAL A 65 -3.25 -14.24 0.18
CA VAL A 65 -3.47 -13.19 1.17
C VAL A 65 -4.21 -13.75 2.39
N GLN A 66 -4.43 -12.93 3.40
CA GLN A 66 -5.21 -13.33 4.56
C GLN A 66 -6.72 -13.32 4.23
N PRO A 67 -7.56 -14.03 4.99
CA PRO A 67 -9.00 -14.18 4.68
C PRO A 67 -9.82 -12.89 4.69
N VAL A 68 -9.34 -11.86 5.39
CA VAL A 68 -10.05 -10.58 5.54
C VAL A 68 -9.08 -9.40 5.47
N CYS A 69 -9.65 -8.18 5.34
CA CYS A 69 -8.94 -6.96 4.96
C CYS A 69 -7.86 -6.50 5.94
N SER A 70 -8.15 -6.31 7.25
CA SER A 70 -7.14 -5.78 8.18
C SER A 70 -5.93 -6.72 8.35
N PRO A 71 -6.08 -8.04 8.52
CA PRO A 71 -4.97 -8.99 8.50
C PRO A 71 -4.14 -8.94 7.20
N THR A 72 -4.79 -8.92 6.04
CA THR A 72 -4.12 -8.79 4.73
C THR A 72 -3.28 -7.51 4.68
N ARG A 73 -3.87 -6.38 5.07
CA ARG A 73 -3.21 -5.06 5.07
C ARG A 73 -2.08 -4.99 6.09
N SER A 74 -2.24 -5.60 7.26
CA SER A 74 -1.18 -5.73 8.25
C SER A 74 0.02 -6.50 7.69
N THR A 75 -0.23 -7.65 7.09
CA THR A 75 0.81 -8.46 6.44
C THR A 75 1.50 -7.69 5.31
N LEU A 76 0.71 -7.02 4.47
CA LEU A 76 1.22 -6.20 3.37
C LEU A 76 2.11 -5.06 3.87
N MET A 77 1.72 -4.39 4.95
CA MET A 77 2.46 -3.26 5.49
C MET A 77 3.74 -3.66 6.23
N THR A 78 3.78 -4.84 6.84
CA THR A 78 4.87 -5.24 7.73
C THR A 78 5.75 -6.37 7.19
N GLY A 79 5.26 -7.14 6.22
CA GLY A 79 5.89 -8.38 5.79
C GLY A 79 5.82 -9.51 6.83
N ARG A 80 4.96 -9.38 7.86
CA ARG A 80 4.83 -10.31 8.97
C ARG A 80 3.44 -10.93 9.02
N TYR A 81 3.34 -12.18 9.44
CA TYR A 81 2.05 -12.84 9.63
C TYR A 81 1.20 -12.14 10.71
N PRO A 82 -0.14 -12.14 10.56
CA PRO A 82 -1.07 -11.47 11.47
C PRO A 82 -0.93 -11.92 12.94
N THR A 83 -0.59 -13.19 13.16
CA THR A 83 -0.32 -13.74 14.49
C THR A 83 0.88 -13.08 15.19
N HIS A 84 1.83 -12.55 14.43
CA HIS A 84 2.99 -11.84 14.97
C HIS A 84 2.71 -10.35 15.21
N THR A 85 1.82 -9.75 14.42
CA THR A 85 1.44 -8.34 14.56
C THR A 85 0.26 -8.14 15.51
N GLY A 86 -0.47 -9.21 15.85
CA GLY A 86 -1.71 -9.13 16.63
C GLY A 86 -2.94 -8.69 15.83
N VAL A 87 -2.79 -8.33 14.54
CA VAL A 87 -3.90 -7.91 13.67
C VAL A 87 -4.44 -9.13 12.92
N TYR A 88 -5.03 -10.07 13.63
CA TYR A 88 -5.59 -11.31 13.07
C TYR A 88 -7.09 -11.26 12.79
N THR A 89 -7.74 -10.13 13.10
CA THR A 89 -9.15 -9.86 12.82
C THR A 89 -9.34 -8.44 12.30
N ILE A 90 -10.57 -8.09 11.94
CA ILE A 90 -10.95 -6.78 11.43
C ILE A 90 -10.81 -5.72 12.52
N VAL A 91 -10.16 -4.61 12.21
CA VAL A 91 -10.17 -3.40 13.04
C VAL A 91 -11.52 -2.70 12.85
N SER A 92 -12.41 -2.83 13.82
CA SER A 92 -13.75 -2.22 13.75
C SER A 92 -13.69 -0.70 13.89
N PRO A 93 -14.64 0.05 13.32
CA PRO A 93 -14.73 1.50 13.53
C PRO A 93 -14.75 1.85 15.03
N GLY A 94 -13.91 2.80 15.45
CA GLY A 94 -13.78 3.20 16.84
C GLY A 94 -13.07 2.19 17.75
N ALA A 95 -12.50 1.13 17.21
CA ALA A 95 -11.71 0.18 17.99
C ALA A 95 -10.50 0.89 18.62
N PRO A 96 -10.20 0.69 19.92
CA PRO A 96 -9.07 1.33 20.59
C PRO A 96 -7.75 0.61 20.31
N TRP A 97 -7.59 0.06 19.11
CA TRP A 97 -6.41 -0.67 18.66
C TRP A 97 -6.28 -0.64 17.13
N GLY A 98 -5.12 -0.98 16.63
CA GLY A 98 -4.81 -1.06 15.22
C GLY A 98 -3.48 -1.75 15.00
N LEU A 99 -2.80 -1.50 13.89
CA LEU A 99 -1.46 -2.00 13.64
C LEU A 99 -0.50 -1.46 14.71
N PRO A 100 0.14 -2.34 15.52
CA PRO A 100 0.98 -1.89 16.64
C PRO A 100 2.03 -0.86 16.20
N LEU A 101 2.21 0.18 17.01
CA LEU A 101 3.10 1.30 16.67
C LEU A 101 4.58 0.89 16.60
N ALA A 102 4.96 -0.22 17.25
CA ALA A 102 6.30 -0.79 17.15
C ALA A 102 6.59 -1.45 15.79
N GLU A 103 5.56 -1.77 15.01
CA GLU A 103 5.76 -2.36 13.69
C GLU A 103 6.26 -1.30 12.70
N ARG A 104 7.40 -1.58 12.06
CA ARG A 104 7.88 -0.77 10.94
C ARG A 104 7.10 -1.12 9.68
N THR A 105 6.51 -0.13 9.04
CA THR A 105 5.76 -0.34 7.81
C THR A 105 6.65 -0.33 6.58
N ARG A 106 6.14 -0.90 5.47
CA ARG A 106 6.76 -0.78 4.16
C ARG A 106 6.90 0.69 3.73
N ALA A 107 5.93 1.54 4.07
CA ALA A 107 6.00 2.97 3.80
C ALA A 107 7.14 3.64 4.58
N ASP A 108 7.34 3.29 5.87
CA ASP A 108 8.49 3.74 6.65
C ASP A 108 9.82 3.31 6.03
N ALA A 109 9.88 2.07 5.55
CA ALA A 109 11.09 1.54 4.91
C ALA A 109 11.42 2.28 3.61
N LEU A 110 10.42 2.50 2.75
CA LEU A 110 10.58 3.22 1.49
C LEU A 110 10.96 4.69 1.74
N ARG A 111 10.30 5.36 2.67
CA ARG A 111 10.65 6.73 3.07
C ARG A 111 12.09 6.83 3.57
N SER A 112 12.54 5.86 4.37
CA SER A 112 13.94 5.79 4.83
C SER A 112 14.93 5.57 3.68
N ALA A 113 14.48 4.99 2.57
CA ALA A 113 15.26 4.81 1.34
C ALA A 113 15.16 6.02 0.39
N GLY A 114 14.54 7.13 0.81
CA GLY A 114 14.44 8.37 0.04
C GLY A 114 13.23 8.47 -0.89
N TYR A 115 12.29 7.53 -0.83
CA TYR A 115 11.06 7.62 -1.60
C TYR A 115 10.07 8.62 -0.96
N ARG A 116 9.29 9.29 -1.80
CA ARG A 116 8.04 9.92 -1.41
C ARG A 116 6.94 8.86 -1.43
N THR A 117 6.13 8.83 -0.36
CA THR A 117 5.17 7.76 -0.14
C THR A 117 3.75 8.30 -0.13
N ALA A 118 2.84 7.63 -0.82
CA ALA A 118 1.43 8.01 -0.87
C ALA A 118 0.53 6.79 -0.69
N LEU A 119 -0.58 7.00 0.02
CA LEU A 119 -1.71 6.06 0.10
C LEU A 119 -2.94 6.73 -0.48
N THR A 120 -3.56 6.08 -1.47
CA THR A 120 -4.88 6.46 -1.97
C THR A 120 -5.84 5.30 -1.74
N GLY A 121 -6.99 5.58 -1.12
CA GLY A 121 -8.04 4.60 -0.82
C GLY A 121 -8.05 4.14 0.63
N LYS A 122 -8.35 2.85 0.84
CA LYS A 122 -8.62 2.25 2.15
C LYS A 122 -7.37 1.99 2.98
N TRP A 123 -7.40 2.41 4.26
CA TRP A 123 -6.38 2.11 5.27
C TRP A 123 -6.67 0.84 6.06
N HIS A 124 -7.66 0.87 6.93
CA HIS A 124 -8.20 -0.21 7.75
C HIS A 124 -7.20 -0.87 8.74
N LEU A 125 -6.29 -0.09 9.29
CA LEU A 125 -5.30 -0.54 10.28
C LEU A 125 -5.26 0.29 11.56
N GLY A 126 -6.35 1.02 11.86
CA GLY A 126 -6.52 1.87 13.04
C GLY A 126 -6.69 3.34 12.68
N GLU A 127 -7.59 4.03 13.41
CA GLU A 127 -7.92 5.44 13.18
C GLU A 127 -8.16 6.23 14.47
N PHE A 128 -8.38 5.55 15.58
CA PHE A 128 -8.81 6.14 16.86
C PHE A 128 -7.81 7.19 17.41
N GLU A 129 -6.53 7.05 17.10
CA GLU A 129 -5.49 8.03 17.41
C GLU A 129 -4.66 8.35 16.17
N LYS A 130 -4.16 9.57 16.07
CA LYS A 130 -3.33 10.02 14.94
C LYS A 130 -2.11 9.15 14.70
N ALA A 131 -1.55 8.56 15.77
CA ALA A 131 -0.38 7.66 15.67
C ALA A 131 -0.65 6.42 14.82
N TYR A 132 -1.90 5.97 14.70
CA TYR A 132 -2.30 4.81 13.90
C TYR A 132 -2.67 5.17 12.46
N GLN A 133 -2.85 6.45 12.16
CA GLN A 133 -3.26 6.92 10.83
C GLN A 133 -2.10 6.89 9.82
N PRO A 134 -2.38 6.79 8.52
CA PRO A 134 -1.36 6.59 7.48
C PRO A 134 -0.19 7.56 7.53
N ASN A 135 -0.44 8.85 7.77
CA ASN A 135 0.62 9.86 7.80
C ASN A 135 1.62 9.65 8.94
N ALA A 136 1.18 9.07 10.08
CA ALA A 136 2.07 8.67 11.16
C ALA A 136 2.72 7.29 10.92
N ARG A 137 2.31 6.58 9.89
CA ARG A 137 2.75 5.22 9.53
C ARG A 137 3.53 5.18 8.21
N GLY A 138 4.25 6.26 7.93
CA GLY A 138 5.23 6.33 6.86
C GLY A 138 4.73 6.90 5.53
N PHE A 139 3.47 7.31 5.41
CA PHE A 139 2.97 7.95 4.20
C PHE A 139 3.08 9.48 4.28
N ASP A 140 3.77 10.10 3.31
CA ASP A 140 3.87 11.55 3.17
C ASP A 140 2.54 12.16 2.72
N HIS A 141 1.77 11.40 1.93
CA HIS A 141 0.44 11.79 1.45
C HIS A 141 -0.58 10.69 1.70
N GLN A 142 -1.79 11.08 2.12
CA GLN A 142 -2.93 10.19 2.27
C GLN A 142 -4.17 10.86 1.67
N TYR A 143 -4.94 10.07 0.91
CA TYR A 143 -6.24 10.45 0.38
C TYR A 143 -7.16 9.23 0.37
N GLY A 144 -8.32 9.31 1.02
CA GLY A 144 -9.26 8.21 1.11
C GLY A 144 -9.78 8.00 2.53
N HIS A 145 -10.08 6.76 2.89
CA HIS A 145 -10.84 6.43 4.10
C HIS A 145 -10.06 5.54 5.06
N PHE A 146 -10.44 5.60 6.35
CA PHE A 146 -9.80 4.83 7.39
C PHE A 146 -10.52 3.54 7.72
N PHE A 147 -11.84 3.46 7.57
CA PHE A 147 -12.63 2.27 7.88
C PHE A 147 -12.58 1.21 6.77
N GLY A 148 -13.22 0.07 7.06
CA GLY A 148 -13.24 -1.08 6.16
C GLY A 148 -14.10 -0.90 4.93
N MET A 149 -15.14 -0.10 5.03
CA MET A 149 -16.08 0.25 3.96
C MET A 149 -16.77 1.56 4.28
N LEU A 150 -17.34 2.19 3.27
CA LEU A 150 -18.15 3.38 3.38
C LEU A 150 -19.21 3.39 2.27
N ASP A 151 -20.16 4.31 2.33
CA ASP A 151 -21.02 4.61 1.18
C ASP A 151 -20.21 5.31 0.10
N TYR A 152 -20.27 4.82 -1.13
CA TYR A 152 -19.42 5.27 -2.23
C TYR A 152 -19.71 6.69 -2.73
N PHE A 153 -20.87 7.25 -2.39
CA PHE A 153 -21.28 8.58 -2.85
C PHE A 153 -21.26 9.61 -1.72
N THR A 154 -21.69 9.22 -0.50
CA THR A 154 -21.70 10.13 0.65
C THR A 154 -20.38 10.13 1.42
N HIS A 155 -19.52 9.13 1.17
CA HIS A 155 -18.27 8.89 1.88
C HIS A 155 -18.46 8.71 3.38
N GLU A 156 -19.62 8.18 3.79
CA GLU A 156 -19.99 7.99 5.18
C GLU A 156 -19.99 6.51 5.58
N ARG A 157 -19.66 6.27 6.83
CA ARG A 157 -19.84 5.00 7.52
C ARG A 157 -20.55 5.23 8.83
N MET A 158 -21.69 4.52 9.06
CA MET A 158 -22.50 4.67 10.28
C MET A 158 -22.89 6.14 10.55
N ASN A 159 -23.30 6.88 9.52
CA ASN A 159 -23.65 8.30 9.55
C ASN A 159 -22.50 9.22 10.00
N LYS A 160 -21.26 8.81 9.78
CA LYS A 160 -20.08 9.62 10.03
C LYS A 160 -19.23 9.67 8.77
N LEU A 161 -18.76 10.86 8.42
CA LEU A 161 -17.83 11.05 7.33
C LEU A 161 -16.53 10.28 7.60
N ASP A 162 -16.14 9.43 6.65
CA ASP A 162 -14.88 8.67 6.65
C ASP A 162 -14.10 8.94 5.38
N TRP A 163 -13.83 10.21 5.09
CA TRP A 163 -13.07 10.65 3.94
C TRP A 163 -12.08 11.72 4.35
N TYR A 164 -10.81 11.53 4.01
CA TYR A 164 -9.72 12.34 4.56
C TYR A 164 -8.66 12.65 3.51
N ARG A 165 -8.02 13.80 3.70
CA ARG A 165 -6.76 14.15 3.04
C ARG A 165 -5.74 14.52 4.12
N ASN A 166 -4.66 13.73 4.22
CA ASN A 166 -3.60 13.92 5.21
C ASN A 166 -4.14 14.02 6.66
N GLY A 167 -5.09 13.16 7.00
CA GLY A 167 -5.72 13.11 8.32
C GLY A 167 -6.75 14.22 8.59
N ALA A 168 -6.95 15.16 7.69
CA ALA A 168 -8.01 16.16 7.77
C ALA A 168 -9.29 15.66 7.10
N PRO A 169 -10.47 15.73 7.75
CA PRO A 169 -11.74 15.37 7.12
C PRO A 169 -11.98 16.21 5.87
N LEU A 170 -12.46 15.57 4.82
CA LEU A 170 -12.70 16.21 3.53
C LEU A 170 -14.10 15.84 3.04
N LYS A 171 -14.97 16.83 2.84
CA LYS A 171 -16.27 16.62 2.25
C LYS A 171 -16.18 16.89 0.75
N GLU A 172 -16.36 15.87 -0.02
CA GLU A 172 -16.36 15.91 -1.48
C GLU A 172 -17.61 15.20 -2.01
N GLU A 173 -18.01 15.54 -3.23
CA GLU A 173 -19.05 14.84 -3.97
C GLU A 173 -18.42 13.99 -5.05
N GLY A 174 -19.00 12.84 -5.31
CA GLY A 174 -18.53 11.95 -6.37
C GLY A 174 -18.46 10.49 -5.92
N TYR A 175 -18.11 9.63 -6.87
CA TYR A 175 -17.93 8.21 -6.61
C TYR A 175 -16.51 7.94 -6.07
N THR A 176 -16.40 7.06 -5.09
CA THR A 176 -15.16 6.78 -4.33
C THR A 176 -14.03 6.17 -5.17
N THR A 177 -14.35 5.48 -6.29
CA THR A 177 -13.35 4.77 -7.12
C THR A 177 -13.32 5.24 -8.55
#